data_f29fa19a07e2555568a80fb168df8844
#
_entry.id   f29fa19a07e2555568a80fb168df8844
#
_cell.length_a   1.000
_cell.length_b   1.000
_cell.length_c   1.000
_cell.angle_alpha   90.00
_cell.angle_beta   90.00
_cell.angle_gamma   90.00
#
_symmetry.space_group_name_H-M   'P 1'
#
loop_
_entity.id
_entity.type
_entity.pdbx_description
1 polymer ?
#
loop_
_entity_poly.entity_id
_entity_poly.type
_entity_poly.pdbx_seq_one_letter_code
_entity_poly.pdbx_strand_id
1 'polypeptide(L)' 'MQVLKEITLDKVINLYEGRVVHDKKQLIEWDDHRRTPLYELKERTLAQDKMILGALKCARANGYSGKE' A
#
# COMPACT_ATOMS: atom_id res chain seq x y z
N MET A 1 -14.84 22.43 -6.54
CA MET A 1 -14.49 21.79 -6.30
C MET A 1 -14.60 20.58 -6.29
N GLN A 2 -14.18 19.82 -6.48
CA GLN A 2 -14.36 18.75 -6.50
C GLN A 2 -14.11 17.98 -5.78
N VAL A 3 -14.30 17.34 -5.68
CA VAL A 3 -14.30 16.75 -4.76
C VAL A 3 -14.05 15.41 -4.83
N LEU A 4 -13.74 14.70 -3.89
CA LEU A 4 -13.41 13.43 -3.82
C LEU A 4 -14.53 12.58 -3.83
N LYS A 5 -15.44 12.64 -4.68
CA LYS A 5 -16.58 11.92 -4.57
C LYS A 5 -16.48 10.57 -5.12
N GLU A 6 -15.49 10.21 -5.82
CA GLU A 6 -15.47 8.93 -6.43
C GLU A 6 -14.30 8.11 -5.99
N ILE A 7 -14.10 7.98 -4.74
CA ILE A 7 -13.05 7.14 -4.25
C ILE A 7 -13.58 5.72 -4.22
N THR A 8 -13.16 4.92 -5.15
CA THR A 8 -13.60 3.53 -5.23
C THR A 8 -12.54 2.63 -4.64
N LEU A 9 -12.92 1.39 -4.35
CA LEU A 9 -12.00 0.41 -3.80
C LEU A 9 -10.86 0.15 -4.78
N ASP A 10 -11.15 0.13 -6.08
CA ASP A 10 -10.10 -0.06 -7.08
C ASP A 10 -9.04 1.03 -7.03
N LYS A 11 -9.45 2.26 -6.84
CA LYS A 11 -8.49 3.35 -6.76
C LYS A 11 -7.61 3.23 -5.54
N VAL A 12 -8.18 2.83 -4.42
CA VAL A 12 -7.41 2.64 -3.20
C VAL A 12 -6.43 1.48 -3.38
N ILE A 13 -6.87 0.40 -3.99
CA ILE A 13 -6.00 -0.75 -4.24
C ILE A 13 -4.83 -0.34 -5.12
N ASN A 14 -5.10 0.42 -6.19
CA ASN A 14 -4.03 0.88 -7.07
C ASN A 14 -3.04 1.76 -6.35
N LEU A 15 -3.53 2.62 -5.47
CA LEU A 15 -2.66 3.48 -4.70
C LEU A 15 -1.73 2.66 -3.82
N TYR A 16 -2.27 1.67 -3.12
CA TYR A 16 -1.46 0.85 -2.23
C TYR A 16 -0.51 -0.05 -3.00
N GLU A 17 -0.91 -0.52 -4.17
CA GLU A 17 0.00 -1.29 -5.00
C GLU A 17 1.21 -0.45 -5.42
N GLY A 18 0.97 0.79 -5.77
CA GLY A 18 2.05 1.70 -6.12
C GLY A 18 2.98 1.93 -4.94
N ARG A 19 2.41 2.09 -3.74
CA ARG A 19 3.21 2.29 -2.55
C ARG A 19 4.07 1.08 -2.24
N VAL A 20 3.51 -0.11 -2.37
CA VAL A 20 4.26 -1.34 -2.10
C VAL A 20 5.43 -1.47 -3.07
N VAL A 21 5.19 -1.21 -4.34
CA VAL A 21 6.25 -1.29 -5.35
C VAL A 21 7.34 -0.27 -5.05
N HIS A 22 6.95 0.95 -4.73
CA HIS A 22 7.89 2.01 -4.43
C HIS A 22 8.74 1.66 -3.21
N ASP A 23 8.10 1.17 -2.16
CA ASP A 23 8.80 0.83 -0.93
C ASP A 23 9.77 -0.33 -1.15
N LYS A 24 9.36 -1.31 -1.94
CA LYS A 24 10.26 -2.42 -2.26
C LYS A 24 11.50 -1.95 -2.97
N LYS A 25 11.33 -1.04 -3.92
CA LYS A 25 12.46 -0.49 -4.65
C LYS A 25 13.39 0.26 -3.72
N GLN A 26 12.84 1.04 -2.81
CA GLN A 26 13.65 1.78 -1.87
C GLN A 26 14.43 0.85 -0.96
N LEU A 27 13.81 -0.22 -0.50
CA LEU A 27 14.52 -1.17 0.36
C LEU A 27 15.68 -1.82 -0.37
N ILE A 28 15.52 -2.10 -1.65
CA ILE A 28 16.60 -2.66 -2.44
C ILE A 28 17.73 -1.64 -2.57
N GLU A 29 17.39 -0.39 -2.80
CA GLU A 29 18.39 0.67 -2.89
C GLU A 29 19.10 0.89 -1.57
N TRP A 30 18.40 0.66 -0.45
CA TRP A 30 18.95 0.88 0.86
C TRP A 30 19.57 -0.39 1.45
N ASP A 31 19.87 -1.35 0.61
CA ASP A 31 20.37 -2.64 1.08
C ASP A 31 21.62 -2.50 1.94
N ASP A 32 22.46 -1.51 1.63
CA ASP A 32 23.68 -1.28 2.40
C ASP A 32 23.38 -0.66 3.76
N HIS A 33 22.14 -0.26 4.00
CA HIS A 33 21.79 0.41 5.25
C HIS A 33 20.78 -0.39 6.05
N ARG A 34 20.86 -1.70 5.97
CA ARG A 34 19.86 -2.55 6.61
C ARG A 34 19.74 -2.39 8.09
N ARG A 35 20.79 -1.94 8.74
CA ARG A 35 20.79 -1.82 10.20
C ARG A 35 20.35 -0.48 10.70
N THR A 36 19.95 0.39 9.83
CA THR A 36 19.52 1.72 10.28
C THR A 36 18.07 1.67 10.74
N PRO A 37 17.69 2.52 11.69
CA PRO A 37 16.29 2.59 12.12
C PRO A 37 15.35 2.95 10.98
N LEU A 38 15.81 3.74 10.04
CA LEU A 38 14.99 4.13 8.90
C LEU A 38 14.65 2.93 8.02
N TYR A 39 15.61 2.05 7.83
CA TYR A 39 15.37 0.85 7.04
C TYR A 39 14.32 -0.03 7.74
N GLU A 40 14.46 -0.20 9.05
CA GLU A 40 13.50 -1.01 9.79
C GLU A 40 12.11 -0.42 9.76
N LEU A 41 12.02 0.89 9.86
CA LEU A 41 10.74 1.55 9.79
C LEU A 41 10.09 1.34 8.42
N LYS A 42 10.90 1.44 7.37
CA LYS A 42 10.40 1.24 6.01
C LYS A 42 9.92 -0.20 5.83
N GLU A 43 10.64 -1.16 6.37
CA GLU A 43 10.20 -2.55 6.30
C GLU A 43 8.86 -2.75 6.99
N ARG A 44 8.69 -2.14 8.14
CA ARG A 44 7.44 -2.22 8.88
C ARG A 44 6.30 -1.61 8.10
N THR A 45 6.54 -0.44 7.54
CA THR A 45 5.54 0.24 6.72
C THR A 45 5.15 -0.61 5.53
N LEU A 46 6.14 -1.22 4.88
CA LEU A 46 5.86 -2.08 3.75
C LEU A 46 5.00 -3.27 4.16
N ALA A 47 5.31 -3.88 5.29
CA ALA A 47 4.54 -5.02 5.78
C ALA A 47 3.10 -4.61 6.06
N GLN A 48 2.91 -3.45 6.66
CA GLN A 48 1.57 -2.94 6.92
C GLN A 48 0.83 -2.67 5.62
N ASP A 49 1.48 -2.05 4.65
CA ASP A 49 0.84 -1.75 3.37
C ASP A 49 0.44 -3.04 2.66
N LYS A 50 1.25 -4.07 2.75
CA LYS A 50 0.91 -5.35 2.16
C LYS A 50 -0.31 -5.98 2.81
N MET A 51 -0.40 -5.88 4.11
CA MET A 51 -1.56 -6.40 4.84
C MET A 51 -2.83 -5.66 4.44
N ILE A 52 -2.74 -4.35 4.40
CA ILE A 52 -3.89 -3.54 4.01
C ILE A 52 -4.30 -3.85 2.58
N LEU A 53 -3.32 -3.98 1.69
CA LEU A 53 -3.61 -4.29 0.30
C LEU A 53 -4.28 -5.66 0.18
N GLY A 54 -3.81 -6.63 0.94
CA GLY A 54 -4.43 -7.95 0.94
C GLY A 54 -5.88 -7.90 1.38
N ALA A 55 -6.15 -7.13 2.44
CA ALA A 55 -7.51 -6.97 2.94
C ALA A 55 -8.41 -6.29 1.90
N LEU A 56 -7.88 -5.27 1.23
CA LEU A 56 -8.63 -4.56 0.21
C LEU A 56 -8.96 -5.47 -0.96
N LYS A 57 -8.00 -6.26 -1.39
CA LYS A 57 -8.24 -7.18 -2.50
C LYS A 57 -9.25 -8.25 -2.12
N CYS A 58 -9.19 -8.69 -0.87
CA CYS A 58 -10.13 -9.67 -0.38
C CYS A 58 -11.54 -9.10 -0.38
N ALA A 59 -11.69 -7.86 0.07
CA ALA A 59 -12.98 -7.19 0.09
C ALA A 59 -13.53 -7.05 -1.32
N ARG A 60 -12.66 -6.71 -2.28
CA ARG A 60 -13.09 -6.58 -3.66
C ARG A 60 -13.58 -7.93 -4.21
N ALA A 61 -12.85 -8.98 -3.89
CA ALA A 61 -13.21 -10.31 -4.36
C ALA A 61 -14.55 -10.75 -3.81
N ASN A 62 -14.93 -10.22 -2.64
CA ASN A 62 -16.21 -10.55 -2.03
C ASN A 62 -17.33 -9.60 -2.46
N GLY A 63 -17.07 -8.77 -3.45
CA GLY A 63 -18.11 -7.91 -4.00
C GLY A 63 -18.23 -6.54 -3.39
N TYR A 64 -17.40 -6.22 -2.44
CA TYR A 64 -17.46 -4.90 -1.82
C TYR A 64 -16.82 -3.88 -2.75
N SER A 65 -17.51 -2.82 -3.05
CA SER A 65 -17.02 -1.86 -4.02
C SER A 65 -16.45 -0.59 -3.39
N GLY A 66 -16.58 -0.44 -2.10
CA GLY A 66 -16.13 0.78 -1.47
C GLY A 66 -17.14 1.89 -1.51
N LYS A 67 -18.33 1.61 -2.01
CA LYS A 67 -19.38 2.58 -2.04
C LYS A 67 -20.55 2.05 -1.32
N GLU A 68 -21.28 2.92 -0.74
CA GLU A 68 -22.48 2.48 -0.05
C GLU A 68 -23.61 2.32 -1.00
#